data_d7913a615111959aede64304a7523ca4
#
_entry.id   d7913a615111959aede64304a7523ca4
#
_cell.length_a   1.000
_cell.length_b   1.000
_cell.length_c   1.000
_cell.angle_alpha   90.00
_cell.angle_beta   90.00
_cell.angle_gamma   90.00
#
_symmetry.space_group_name_H-M   'P 1'
#
loop_
_entity.id
_entity.type
_entity.pdbx_description
1 polymer ?
#
loop_
_entity_poly.entity_id
_entity_poly.type
_entity_poly.pdbx_seq_one_letter_code
_entity_poly.pdbx_strand_id
1 'polypeptide(L)'
;NDPRRMRRYGLIIPLCLLVAAIGAAAAGKAQPDLDWWSLKPIVNPVLPSGHKWGRNEVDRFVLEKLLEKGLSPSPESDARTLIRRLTYDLIGLPPSPDEIRSFVQDSRTNAEGAYARLVERLLKSPHHGEQWARYWLDAVRYGESHGYDKDKARFHAWPYRDYVIRSFNKDKPYARFVQEQVAGDVIWPGTSDGVVALGFVAAGPWDFIAHFEVGE
;
A
#
# COMPACT_ATOMS: atom_id res chain seq x y z
N ASN A 1 33.47 60.22 8.69
CA ASN A 1 33.97 59.01 9.35
C ASN A 1 33.51 59.03 10.82
N ASP A 2 32.35 58.37 11.07
CA ASP A 2 31.79 58.26 12.42
C ASP A 2 32.27 56.94 13.03
N PRO A 3 33.08 56.88 14.05
CA PRO A 3 33.60 55.67 14.68
C PRO A 3 32.50 54.82 15.35
N ARG A 4 31.32 55.40 15.56
CA ARG A 4 30.16 54.61 16.11
C ARG A 4 29.52 53.68 15.10
N ARG A 5 29.69 53.91 13.81
CA ARG A 5 29.18 53.01 12.74
C ARG A 5 30.00 51.72 12.64
N MET A 6 31.31 51.79 12.81
CA MET A 6 32.18 50.59 12.72
C MET A 6 31.98 49.61 13.89
N ARG A 7 31.59 50.08 15.09
CA ARG A 7 31.33 49.20 16.23
C ARG A 7 30.05 48.37 16.10
N ARG A 8 29.06 48.83 15.32
CA ARG A 8 27.82 48.07 15.10
C ARG A 8 28.00 46.90 14.14
N TYR A 9 28.88 47.01 13.16
CA TYR A 9 29.14 45.91 12.21
C TYR A 9 30.12 44.86 12.77
N GLY A 10 30.97 45.22 13.72
CA GLY A 10 31.93 44.32 14.36
C GLY A 10 31.31 43.23 15.21
N LEU A 11 30.04 43.40 15.67
CA LEU A 11 29.30 42.34 16.42
C LEU A 11 28.34 41.53 15.56
N ILE A 12 27.90 42.09 14.43
CA ILE A 12 26.93 41.41 13.55
C ILE A 12 27.60 40.30 12.75
N ILE A 13 28.83 40.51 12.29
CA ILE A 13 29.56 39.51 11.50
C ILE A 13 29.84 38.21 12.31
N PRO A 14 30.36 38.28 13.55
CA PRO A 14 30.57 37.04 14.33
C PRO A 14 29.24 36.36 14.74
N LEU A 15 28.17 37.12 14.93
CA LEU A 15 26.85 36.56 15.23
C LEU A 15 26.26 35.83 14.02
N CYS A 16 26.40 36.37 12.81
CA CYS A 16 25.97 35.68 11.58
C CYS A 16 26.80 34.43 11.29
N LEU A 17 28.11 34.47 11.56
CA LEU A 17 28.98 33.29 11.42
C LEU A 17 28.65 32.21 12.47
N LEU A 18 28.29 32.60 13.69
CA LEU A 18 27.87 31.66 14.74
C LEU A 18 26.53 31.00 14.39
N VAL A 19 25.56 31.77 13.88
CA VAL A 19 24.26 31.22 13.42
C VAL A 19 24.45 30.31 12.22
N ALA A 20 25.33 30.65 11.28
CA ALA A 20 25.66 29.78 10.15
C ALA A 20 26.38 28.50 10.58
N ALA A 21 27.26 28.56 11.59
CA ALA A 21 27.93 27.39 12.15
C ALA A 21 26.97 26.47 12.91
N ILE A 22 26.01 27.01 13.65
CA ILE A 22 24.96 26.24 14.34
C ILE A 22 24.03 25.62 13.32
N GLY A 23 23.64 26.31 12.25
CA GLY A 23 22.85 25.76 11.14
C GLY A 23 23.55 24.63 10.38
N ALA A 24 24.86 24.76 10.17
CA ALA A 24 25.66 23.70 9.53
C ALA A 24 25.88 22.47 10.43
N ALA A 25 25.97 22.66 11.75
CA ALA A 25 26.07 21.57 12.71
C ALA A 25 24.74 20.79 12.87
N ALA A 26 23.59 21.47 12.69
CA ALA A 26 22.27 20.84 12.70
C ALA A 26 21.92 20.12 11.39
N ALA A 27 22.63 20.43 10.30
CA ALA A 27 22.51 19.77 9.00
C ALA A 27 23.45 18.57 8.85
N GLY A 28 23.85 17.92 9.94
CA GLY A 28 24.42 16.59 9.87
C GLY A 28 23.39 15.67 9.20
N LYS A 29 23.55 15.44 7.90
CA LYS A 29 22.76 14.45 7.16
C LYS A 29 22.93 13.14 7.92
N ALA A 30 21.90 12.75 8.67
CA ALA A 30 21.83 11.39 9.18
C ALA A 30 22.07 10.50 7.95
N GLN A 31 23.19 9.85 7.90
CA GLN A 31 23.44 8.85 6.84
C GLN A 31 22.30 7.85 6.95
N PRO A 32 21.60 7.54 5.86
CA PRO A 32 20.55 6.54 5.93
C PRO A 32 21.16 5.25 6.49
N ASP A 33 20.51 4.67 7.50
CA ASP A 33 20.90 3.37 8.02
C ASP A 33 20.67 2.32 6.93
N LEU A 34 21.72 2.07 6.15
CA LEU A 34 21.68 1.08 5.07
C LEU A 34 21.59 -0.35 5.58
N ASP A 35 21.76 -0.57 6.90
CA ASP A 35 21.56 -1.88 7.52
C ASP A 35 20.09 -2.15 7.88
N TRP A 36 19.19 -1.24 7.57
CA TRP A 36 17.76 -1.43 7.78
C TRP A 36 17.24 -2.65 6.99
N TRP A 37 16.42 -3.46 7.64
CA TRP A 37 15.97 -4.75 7.10
C TRP A 37 15.33 -4.67 5.70
N SER A 38 14.56 -3.59 5.41
CA SER A 38 13.87 -3.41 4.12
C SER A 38 14.80 -3.00 2.97
N LEU A 39 16.04 -2.61 3.26
CA LEU A 39 17.06 -2.25 2.27
C LEU A 39 17.99 -3.42 1.94
N LYS A 40 17.88 -4.53 2.69
CA LYS A 40 18.68 -5.75 2.43
C LYS A 40 18.14 -6.49 1.21
N PRO A 41 19.00 -7.15 0.45
CA PRO A 41 18.57 -8.05 -0.61
C PRO A 41 17.60 -9.12 -0.08
N ILE A 42 16.57 -9.43 -0.86
CA ILE A 42 15.64 -10.51 -0.53
C ILE A 42 16.39 -11.84 -0.64
N VAL A 43 16.40 -12.60 0.42
CA VAL A 43 17.00 -13.94 0.49
C VAL A 43 15.96 -14.96 0.89
N ASN A 44 16.10 -16.20 0.44
CA ASN A 44 15.26 -17.28 0.92
C ASN A 44 15.59 -17.57 2.38
N PRO A 45 14.64 -17.42 3.32
CA PRO A 45 14.88 -17.70 4.72
C PRO A 45 15.02 -19.21 4.96
N VAL A 46 15.75 -19.58 6.02
CA VAL A 46 15.76 -20.96 6.48
C VAL A 46 14.39 -21.26 7.09
N LEU A 47 13.73 -22.30 6.58
CA LEU A 47 12.41 -22.71 7.07
C LEU A 47 12.54 -23.35 8.47
N PRO A 48 11.67 -22.96 9.42
CA PRO A 48 11.57 -23.64 10.70
C PRO A 48 11.27 -25.13 10.51
N SER A 49 11.99 -26.00 11.23
CA SER A 49 11.87 -27.45 11.13
C SER A 49 11.18 -28.05 12.36
N GLY A 50 10.74 -29.29 12.27
CA GLY A 50 10.29 -30.07 13.44
C GLY A 50 8.79 -30.14 13.67
N HIS A 51 7.96 -29.48 12.88
CA HIS A 51 6.50 -29.47 13.05
C HIS A 51 5.76 -29.87 11.79
N LYS A 52 4.73 -30.69 11.94
CA LYS A 52 3.86 -31.15 10.83
C LYS A 52 2.61 -30.28 10.61
N TRP A 53 2.39 -29.28 11.45
CA TRP A 53 1.25 -28.38 11.30
C TRP A 53 1.50 -27.36 10.18
N GLY A 54 0.44 -26.99 9.47
CA GLY A 54 0.49 -26.01 8.39
C GLY A 54 0.40 -26.65 7.01
N ARG A 55 0.01 -25.83 6.03
CA ARG A 55 -0.17 -26.22 4.62
C ARG A 55 0.92 -25.66 3.72
N ASN A 56 1.62 -24.63 4.17
CA ASN A 56 2.66 -23.94 3.41
C ASN A 56 3.81 -23.43 4.32
N GLU A 57 4.80 -22.83 3.71
CA GLU A 57 5.98 -22.32 4.41
C GLU A 57 5.66 -21.20 5.40
N VAL A 58 4.68 -20.34 5.09
CA VAL A 58 4.26 -19.23 5.97
C VAL A 58 3.72 -19.77 7.29
N ASP A 59 2.97 -20.88 7.24
CA ASP A 59 2.42 -21.52 8.44
C ASP A 59 3.52 -21.97 9.40
N ARG A 60 4.70 -22.37 8.89
CA ARG A 60 5.84 -22.77 9.75
C ARG A 60 6.38 -21.60 10.55
N PHE A 61 6.53 -20.43 9.93
CA PHE A 61 6.95 -19.22 10.64
C PHE A 61 5.90 -18.76 11.66
N VAL A 62 4.62 -18.84 11.30
CA VAL A 62 3.51 -18.53 12.23
C VAL A 62 3.54 -19.49 13.42
N LEU A 63 3.68 -20.80 13.18
CA LEU A 63 3.74 -21.79 14.25
C LEU A 63 4.93 -21.57 15.18
N GLU A 64 6.11 -21.28 14.65
CA GLU A 64 7.29 -20.98 15.46
C GLU A 64 7.01 -19.84 16.45
N LYS A 65 6.39 -18.75 15.95
CA LYS A 65 6.03 -17.61 16.80
C LYS A 65 4.94 -17.92 17.83
N LEU A 66 3.99 -18.77 17.50
CA LEU A 66 3.00 -19.24 18.46
C LEU A 66 3.67 -20.04 19.58
N LEU A 67 4.56 -20.98 19.23
CA LEU A 67 5.27 -21.81 20.21
C LEU A 67 6.20 -21.01 21.11
N GLU A 68 6.90 -20.00 20.59
CA GLU A 68 7.69 -19.05 21.38
C GLU A 68 6.86 -18.36 22.48
N LYS A 69 5.56 -18.20 22.23
CA LYS A 69 4.61 -17.60 23.19
C LYS A 69 3.84 -18.65 24.02
N GLY A 70 4.16 -19.92 23.90
CA GLY A 70 3.42 -21.00 24.59
C GLY A 70 2.00 -21.18 24.06
N LEU A 71 1.71 -20.75 22.83
CA LEU A 71 0.41 -20.85 22.18
C LEU A 71 0.40 -22.02 21.19
N SER A 72 -0.78 -22.54 20.93
CA SER A 72 -1.05 -23.53 19.89
C SER A 72 -2.02 -22.98 18.84
N PRO A 73 -1.98 -23.47 17.58
CA PRO A 73 -2.95 -23.11 16.57
C PRO A 73 -4.37 -23.43 17.02
N SER A 74 -5.32 -22.56 16.66
CA SER A 74 -6.74 -22.85 16.85
C SER A 74 -7.19 -23.95 15.88
N PRO A 75 -8.27 -24.71 16.23
CA PRO A 75 -8.90 -25.63 15.27
C PRO A 75 -9.35 -24.92 13.99
N GLU A 76 -9.41 -25.64 12.91
CA GLU A 76 -9.97 -25.12 11.66
C GLU A 76 -11.43 -24.70 11.86
N SER A 77 -11.82 -23.60 11.19
CA SER A 77 -13.20 -23.12 11.24
C SER A 77 -14.14 -24.05 10.46
N ASP A 78 -15.41 -24.08 10.86
CA ASP A 78 -16.43 -24.78 10.10
C ASP A 78 -16.65 -24.17 8.69
N ALA A 79 -17.24 -24.94 7.77
CA ALA A 79 -17.42 -24.56 6.38
C ALA A 79 -18.23 -23.25 6.21
N ARG A 80 -19.22 -22.99 7.07
CA ARG A 80 -20.02 -21.76 7.01
C ARG A 80 -19.20 -20.54 7.38
N THR A 81 -18.38 -20.64 8.42
CA THR A 81 -17.45 -19.59 8.83
C THR A 81 -16.38 -19.38 7.78
N LEU A 82 -15.87 -20.47 7.19
CA LEU A 82 -14.82 -20.43 6.16
C LEU A 82 -15.27 -19.69 4.91
N ILE A 83 -16.43 -20.03 4.33
CA ILE A 83 -16.94 -19.32 3.14
C ILE A 83 -17.16 -17.85 3.42
N ARG A 84 -17.70 -17.50 4.60
CA ARG A 84 -17.91 -16.12 4.98
C ARG A 84 -16.59 -15.35 5.03
N ARG A 85 -15.56 -15.87 5.68
CA ARG A 85 -14.24 -15.23 5.75
C ARG A 85 -13.64 -15.04 4.37
N LEU A 86 -13.57 -16.10 3.57
CA LEU A 86 -13.00 -16.04 2.22
C LEU A 86 -13.69 -15.00 1.33
N THR A 87 -15.03 -14.93 1.39
CA THR A 87 -15.79 -14.01 0.55
C THR A 87 -15.50 -12.56 0.95
N TYR A 88 -15.49 -12.25 2.26
CA TYR A 88 -15.12 -10.92 2.74
C TYR A 88 -13.66 -10.57 2.42
N ASP A 89 -12.73 -11.50 2.61
CA ASP A 89 -11.32 -11.25 2.38
C ASP A 89 -11.02 -11.01 0.90
N LEU A 90 -11.60 -11.80 0.00
CA LEU A 90 -11.27 -11.76 -1.41
C LEU A 90 -12.08 -10.74 -2.22
N ILE A 91 -13.35 -10.53 -1.88
CA ILE A 91 -14.25 -9.64 -2.65
C ILE A 91 -14.97 -8.57 -1.82
N GLY A 92 -14.77 -8.53 -0.50
CA GLY A 92 -15.36 -7.52 0.38
C GLY A 92 -16.88 -7.64 0.60
N LEU A 93 -17.52 -8.68 0.09
CA LEU A 93 -18.97 -8.88 0.12
C LEU A 93 -19.34 -10.15 0.89
N PRO A 94 -20.54 -10.22 1.50
CA PRO A 94 -21.02 -11.44 2.11
C PRO A 94 -21.40 -12.49 1.03
N PRO A 95 -21.25 -13.79 1.31
CA PRO A 95 -21.80 -14.82 0.44
C PRO A 95 -23.33 -14.84 0.53
N SER A 96 -23.99 -15.19 -0.57
CA SER A 96 -25.44 -15.39 -0.57
C SER A 96 -25.83 -16.67 0.23
N PRO A 97 -27.08 -16.78 0.70
CA PRO A 97 -27.55 -18.00 1.36
C PRO A 97 -27.40 -19.26 0.51
N ASP A 98 -27.57 -19.16 -0.81
CA ASP A 98 -27.42 -20.28 -1.73
C ASP A 98 -25.95 -20.71 -1.86
N GLU A 99 -25.02 -19.78 -1.97
CA GLU A 99 -23.60 -20.07 -2.00
C GLU A 99 -23.14 -20.77 -0.70
N ILE A 100 -23.65 -20.32 0.46
CA ILE A 100 -23.34 -20.96 1.73
C ILE A 100 -23.85 -22.41 1.72
N ARG A 101 -25.11 -22.66 1.29
CA ARG A 101 -25.68 -24.01 1.24
C ARG A 101 -24.88 -24.94 0.33
N SER A 102 -24.58 -24.46 -0.87
CA SER A 102 -23.80 -25.21 -1.86
C SER A 102 -22.41 -25.56 -1.34
N PHE A 103 -21.68 -24.56 -0.82
CA PHE A 103 -20.34 -24.77 -0.29
C PHE A 103 -20.31 -25.74 0.90
N VAL A 104 -21.25 -25.62 1.83
CA VAL A 104 -21.37 -26.54 2.98
C VAL A 104 -21.66 -27.98 2.51
N GLN A 105 -22.50 -28.12 1.49
CA GLN A 105 -22.79 -29.45 0.94
C GLN A 105 -21.58 -30.06 0.22
N ASP A 106 -20.90 -29.27 -0.61
CA ASP A 106 -19.70 -29.70 -1.34
C ASP A 106 -18.57 -30.09 -0.38
N SER A 107 -18.39 -29.31 0.69
CA SER A 107 -17.36 -29.53 1.71
C SER A 107 -17.53 -30.87 2.46
N ARG A 108 -18.74 -31.37 2.57
CA ARG A 108 -18.98 -32.69 3.19
C ARG A 108 -18.41 -33.86 2.36
N THR A 109 -18.35 -33.68 1.04
CA THR A 109 -17.86 -34.74 0.13
C THR A 109 -16.36 -34.57 -0.12
N ASN A 110 -15.90 -33.35 -0.35
CA ASN A 110 -14.49 -33.02 -0.61
C ASN A 110 -14.19 -31.61 -0.15
N ALA A 111 -13.81 -31.45 1.11
CA ALA A 111 -13.57 -30.15 1.72
C ALA A 111 -12.45 -29.35 1.01
N GLU A 112 -11.33 -30.00 0.68
CA GLU A 112 -10.20 -29.35 0.03
C GLU A 112 -10.52 -28.93 -1.41
N GLY A 113 -11.16 -29.79 -2.18
CA GLY A 113 -11.62 -29.44 -3.53
C GLY A 113 -12.69 -28.37 -3.55
N ALA A 114 -13.62 -28.36 -2.59
CA ALA A 114 -14.61 -27.29 -2.44
C ALA A 114 -13.96 -25.96 -2.11
N TYR A 115 -12.98 -25.95 -1.21
CA TYR A 115 -12.19 -24.78 -0.86
C TYR A 115 -11.45 -24.21 -2.08
N ALA A 116 -10.70 -25.04 -2.79
CA ALA A 116 -9.96 -24.61 -3.98
C ALA A 116 -10.87 -23.99 -5.05
N ARG A 117 -12.01 -24.63 -5.34
CA ARG A 117 -13.01 -24.10 -6.30
C ARG A 117 -13.58 -22.75 -5.84
N LEU A 118 -13.85 -22.61 -4.54
CA LEU A 118 -14.35 -21.35 -3.98
C LEU A 118 -13.32 -20.23 -4.16
N VAL A 119 -12.06 -20.46 -3.81
CA VAL A 119 -10.97 -19.49 -3.97
C VAL A 119 -10.82 -19.06 -5.43
N GLU A 120 -10.74 -20.04 -6.36
CA GLU A 120 -10.65 -19.78 -7.80
C GLU A 120 -11.82 -18.93 -8.33
N ARG A 121 -13.03 -19.21 -7.87
CA ARG A 121 -14.21 -18.44 -8.26
C ARG A 121 -14.15 -17.00 -7.75
N LEU A 122 -13.76 -16.80 -6.49
CA LEU A 122 -13.68 -15.48 -5.89
C LEU A 122 -12.57 -14.65 -6.51
N LEU A 123 -11.41 -15.23 -6.81
CA LEU A 123 -10.30 -14.55 -7.49
C LEU A 123 -10.66 -14.09 -8.92
N LYS A 124 -11.56 -14.82 -9.59
CA LYS A 124 -12.08 -14.47 -10.94
C LYS A 124 -13.21 -13.44 -10.90
N SER A 125 -13.72 -13.10 -9.73
CA SER A 125 -14.78 -12.10 -9.58
C SER A 125 -14.25 -10.68 -9.88
N PRO A 126 -15.00 -9.85 -10.61
CA PRO A 126 -14.62 -8.44 -10.80
C PRO A 126 -14.53 -7.67 -9.46
N HIS A 127 -15.27 -8.09 -8.45
CA HIS A 127 -15.21 -7.52 -7.10
C HIS A 127 -13.89 -7.77 -6.38
N HIS A 128 -13.08 -8.74 -6.84
CA HIS A 128 -11.73 -8.94 -6.30
C HIS A 128 -10.87 -7.69 -6.49
N GLY A 129 -10.82 -7.16 -7.71
CA GLY A 129 -10.09 -5.93 -7.97
C GLY A 129 -10.66 -4.72 -7.25
N GLU A 130 -11.99 -4.61 -7.13
CA GLU A 130 -12.63 -3.53 -6.36
C GLU A 130 -12.24 -3.57 -4.88
N GLN A 131 -12.23 -4.75 -4.27
CA GLN A 131 -11.84 -4.94 -2.87
C GLN A 131 -10.36 -4.61 -2.65
N TRP A 132 -9.47 -5.12 -3.49
CA TRP A 132 -8.03 -4.95 -3.30
C TRP A 132 -7.51 -3.58 -3.74
N ALA A 133 -8.16 -2.96 -4.72
CA ALA A 133 -7.86 -1.58 -5.12
C ALA A 133 -8.03 -0.59 -3.97
N ARG A 134 -8.96 -0.82 -3.03
CA ARG A 134 -9.17 0.04 -1.86
C ARG A 134 -7.91 0.23 -1.05
N TYR A 135 -7.18 -0.85 -0.77
CA TYR A 135 -5.93 -0.78 0.00
C TYR A 135 -4.86 0.05 -0.71
N TRP A 136 -4.76 -0.08 -2.03
CA TRP A 136 -3.84 0.75 -2.81
C TRP A 136 -4.29 2.21 -2.85
N LEU A 137 -5.56 2.45 -3.09
CA LEU A 137 -6.12 3.80 -3.15
C LEU A 137 -6.01 4.53 -1.81
N ASP A 138 -6.17 3.82 -0.69
CA ASP A 138 -5.91 4.36 0.65
C ASP A 138 -4.42 4.71 0.83
N ALA A 139 -3.50 3.84 0.41
CA ALA A 139 -2.06 4.08 0.53
C ALA A 139 -1.61 5.32 -0.25
N VAL A 140 -2.19 5.56 -1.42
CA VAL A 140 -1.90 6.74 -2.26
C VAL A 140 -2.78 7.94 -1.95
N ARG A 141 -3.66 7.82 -0.94
CA ARG A 141 -4.59 8.87 -0.51
C ARG A 141 -5.49 9.38 -1.64
N TYR A 142 -5.96 8.47 -2.48
CA TYR A 142 -6.85 8.80 -3.59
C TYR A 142 -8.15 9.42 -3.10
N GLY A 143 -8.56 10.50 -3.77
CA GLY A 143 -9.86 11.13 -3.53
C GLY A 143 -10.51 11.60 -4.84
N GLU A 144 -11.83 11.53 -4.93
CA GLU A 144 -12.62 12.09 -6.03
C GLU A 144 -13.03 13.55 -5.77
N SER A 145 -12.50 14.12 -4.69
CA SER A 145 -12.57 15.53 -4.36
C SER A 145 -11.20 16.03 -3.88
N HIS A 146 -11.02 17.33 -3.82
CA HIS A 146 -9.77 17.93 -3.38
C HIS A 146 -9.54 17.82 -1.87
N GLY A 147 -10.61 17.60 -1.09
CA GLY A 147 -10.57 17.76 0.34
C GLY A 147 -10.35 19.23 0.76
N TYR A 148 -10.09 19.48 2.02
CA TYR A 148 -9.85 20.83 2.56
C TYR A 148 -11.08 21.74 2.54
N ASP A 149 -10.89 23.02 2.88
CA ASP A 149 -11.96 24.01 3.07
C ASP A 149 -12.85 24.24 1.85
N LYS A 150 -12.29 24.05 0.66
CA LYS A 150 -13.03 24.18 -0.62
C LYS A 150 -13.05 22.85 -1.36
N ASP A 151 -13.65 21.86 -0.72
CA ASP A 151 -13.79 20.51 -1.26
C ASP A 151 -14.57 20.52 -2.59
N LYS A 152 -13.86 20.47 -3.71
CA LYS A 152 -14.41 20.42 -5.04
C LYS A 152 -14.25 19.05 -5.65
N ALA A 153 -15.27 18.59 -6.35
CA ALA A 153 -15.23 17.33 -7.09
C ALA A 153 -14.11 17.30 -8.15
N ARG A 154 -13.44 16.18 -8.27
CA ARG A 154 -12.39 15.90 -9.26
C ARG A 154 -12.95 14.98 -10.35
N PHE A 155 -13.69 15.55 -11.26
CA PHE A 155 -14.46 14.82 -12.30
C PHE A 155 -13.61 13.90 -13.19
N HIS A 156 -12.29 14.04 -13.20
CA HIS A 156 -11.37 13.26 -14.03
C HIS A 156 -10.41 12.38 -13.21
N ALA A 157 -10.69 12.13 -11.92
CA ALA A 157 -9.87 11.26 -11.08
C ALA A 157 -10.18 9.76 -11.32
N TRP A 158 -11.42 9.41 -11.67
CA TRP A 158 -11.89 8.04 -11.81
C TRP A 158 -11.09 7.13 -12.77
N PRO A 159 -10.46 7.61 -13.88
CA PRO A 159 -9.69 6.72 -14.75
C PRO A 159 -8.54 6.03 -14.02
N TYR A 160 -7.88 6.72 -13.09
CA TYR A 160 -6.83 6.13 -12.27
C TYR A 160 -7.39 5.05 -11.32
N ARG A 161 -8.50 5.31 -10.64
CA ARG A 161 -9.19 4.30 -9.82
C ARG A 161 -9.49 3.04 -10.64
N ASP A 162 -10.08 3.21 -11.81
CA ASP A 162 -10.45 2.10 -12.67
C ASP A 162 -9.22 1.36 -13.23
N TYR A 163 -8.11 2.07 -13.48
CA TYR A 163 -6.84 1.45 -13.81
C TYR A 163 -6.34 0.54 -12.68
N VAL A 164 -6.41 1.00 -11.43
CA VAL A 164 -5.99 0.20 -10.26
C VAL A 164 -6.86 -1.05 -10.15
N ILE A 165 -8.19 -0.93 -10.21
CA ILE A 165 -9.14 -2.06 -10.17
C ILE A 165 -8.81 -3.08 -11.26
N ARG A 166 -8.65 -2.62 -12.51
CA ARG A 166 -8.32 -3.50 -13.64
C ARG A 166 -6.96 -4.18 -13.46
N SER A 167 -6.00 -3.51 -12.86
CA SER A 167 -4.67 -4.05 -12.63
C SER A 167 -4.71 -5.22 -11.66
N PHE A 168 -5.48 -5.14 -10.56
CA PHE A 168 -5.71 -6.26 -9.64
C PHE A 168 -6.48 -7.39 -10.30
N ASN A 169 -7.56 -7.11 -11.04
CA ASN A 169 -8.34 -8.14 -11.72
C ASN A 169 -7.57 -8.88 -12.82
N LYS A 170 -6.54 -8.25 -13.41
CA LYS A 170 -5.67 -8.85 -14.42
C LYS A 170 -4.41 -9.48 -13.85
N ASP A 171 -4.28 -9.49 -12.53
CA ASP A 171 -3.05 -9.94 -11.84
C ASP A 171 -1.79 -9.31 -12.48
N LYS A 172 -1.83 -7.98 -12.69
CA LYS A 172 -0.72 -7.24 -13.31
C LYS A 172 0.54 -7.41 -12.46
N PRO A 173 1.69 -7.82 -13.05
CA PRO A 173 2.94 -7.93 -12.30
C PRO A 173 3.26 -6.65 -11.54
N TYR A 174 3.55 -6.76 -10.24
CA TYR A 174 3.73 -5.61 -9.35
C TYR A 174 4.81 -4.62 -9.85
N ALA A 175 5.93 -5.13 -10.35
CA ALA A 175 6.97 -4.27 -10.91
C ALA A 175 6.44 -3.41 -12.07
N ARG A 176 5.65 -3.98 -12.98
CA ARG A 176 5.02 -3.24 -14.07
C ARG A 176 3.98 -2.24 -13.56
N PHE A 177 3.16 -2.65 -12.59
CA PHE A 177 2.17 -1.78 -11.97
C PHE A 177 2.80 -0.52 -11.36
N VAL A 178 3.93 -0.66 -10.64
CA VAL A 178 4.68 0.47 -10.08
C VAL A 178 5.34 1.32 -11.19
N GLN A 179 6.00 0.69 -12.14
CA GLN A 179 6.67 1.41 -13.23
C GLN A 179 5.68 2.25 -14.07
N GLU A 180 4.50 1.72 -14.37
CA GLU A 180 3.45 2.46 -15.08
C GLU A 180 3.01 3.71 -14.30
N GLN A 181 2.97 3.67 -12.98
CA GLN A 181 2.57 4.80 -12.14
C GLN A 181 3.66 5.87 -11.97
N VAL A 182 4.92 5.52 -12.17
CA VAL A 182 6.05 6.46 -12.02
C VAL A 182 6.49 7.05 -13.36
N ALA A 183 6.49 6.28 -14.43
CA ALA A 183 7.03 6.66 -15.73
C ALA A 183 6.32 5.93 -16.89
N GLY A 184 5.02 5.69 -16.77
CA GLY A 184 4.27 4.91 -17.75
C GLY A 184 4.22 5.53 -19.14
N ASP A 185 4.14 6.84 -19.23
CA ASP A 185 4.16 7.61 -20.48
C ASP A 185 5.50 7.50 -21.23
N VAL A 186 6.59 7.34 -20.50
CA VAL A 186 7.95 7.21 -21.07
C VAL A 186 8.28 5.76 -21.42
N ILE A 187 7.95 4.82 -20.52
CA ILE A 187 8.30 3.40 -20.70
C ILE A 187 7.37 2.71 -21.72
N TRP A 188 6.08 3.10 -21.72
CA TRP A 188 5.05 2.56 -22.64
C TRP A 188 4.31 3.68 -23.36
N PRO A 189 5.02 4.44 -24.22
CA PRO A 189 4.43 5.59 -24.91
C PRO A 189 3.24 5.13 -25.78
N GLY A 190 2.19 5.93 -25.78
CA GLY A 190 1.00 5.69 -26.60
C GLY A 190 0.03 4.63 -26.03
N THR A 191 0.31 4.04 -24.87
CA THR A 191 -0.63 3.14 -24.20
C THR A 191 -1.54 3.90 -23.25
N SER A 192 -2.83 3.54 -23.24
CA SER A 192 -3.80 4.14 -22.30
C SER A 192 -3.39 3.93 -20.84
N ASP A 193 -2.98 2.71 -20.48
CA ASP A 193 -2.57 2.40 -19.10
C ASP A 193 -1.32 3.18 -18.70
N GLY A 194 -0.35 3.39 -19.60
CA GLY A 194 0.85 4.17 -19.34
C GLY A 194 0.57 5.64 -18.99
N VAL A 195 -0.46 6.23 -19.62
CA VAL A 195 -0.87 7.61 -19.31
C VAL A 195 -1.75 7.67 -18.07
N VAL A 196 -2.75 6.80 -17.98
CA VAL A 196 -3.73 6.82 -16.88
C VAL A 196 -3.10 6.48 -15.53
N ALA A 197 -2.10 5.60 -15.52
CA ALA A 197 -1.36 5.21 -14.31
C ALA A 197 -0.66 6.40 -13.63
N LEU A 198 -0.25 7.43 -14.38
CA LEU A 198 0.35 8.65 -13.84
C LEU A 198 -0.61 9.46 -12.94
N GLY A 199 -1.90 9.12 -12.94
CA GLY A 199 -2.84 9.61 -11.94
C GLY A 199 -2.39 9.38 -10.51
N PHE A 200 -1.46 8.44 -10.27
CA PHE A 200 -0.77 8.24 -9.00
C PHE A 200 -0.14 9.54 -8.47
N VAL A 201 0.54 10.31 -9.31
CA VAL A 201 1.24 11.54 -8.92
C VAL A 201 0.26 12.62 -8.42
N ALA A 202 -0.98 12.59 -8.91
CA ALA A 202 -2.03 13.54 -8.56
C ALA A 202 -3.16 12.91 -7.71
N ALA A 203 -2.96 11.72 -7.13
CA ALA A 203 -4.04 10.99 -6.45
C ALA A 203 -4.47 11.65 -5.14
N GLY A 204 -3.51 12.20 -4.38
CA GLY A 204 -3.73 12.75 -3.05
C GLY A 204 -4.53 14.07 -3.03
N PRO A 205 -4.95 14.50 -1.82
CA PRO A 205 -5.62 15.77 -1.64
C PRO A 205 -4.70 16.94 -2.03
N TRP A 206 -5.29 18.00 -2.54
CA TRP A 206 -4.59 19.20 -2.98
C TRP A 206 -5.22 20.46 -2.39
N ASP A 207 -4.40 21.29 -1.75
CA ASP A 207 -4.84 22.58 -1.24
C ASP A 207 -4.95 23.60 -2.39
N PHE A 208 -6.18 23.88 -2.77
CA PHE A 208 -6.47 24.81 -3.85
C PHE A 208 -6.20 26.27 -3.49
N ILE A 209 -6.17 26.61 -2.17
CA ILE A 209 -5.99 27.99 -1.71
C ILE A 209 -4.52 28.36 -1.70
N ALA A 210 -3.66 27.53 -1.17
CA ALA A 210 -2.22 27.79 -1.08
C ALA A 210 -1.56 28.02 -2.45
N HIS A 211 -2.19 27.56 -3.55
CA HIS A 211 -1.68 27.77 -4.91
C HIS A 211 -2.00 29.15 -5.48
N PHE A 212 -3.03 29.84 -4.97
CA PHE A 212 -3.40 31.18 -5.45
C PHE A 212 -2.70 32.30 -4.65
N GLU A 213 -2.22 32.02 -3.45
CA GLU A 213 -1.55 33.03 -2.60
C GLU A 213 -0.05 33.21 -2.92
N VAL A 214 0.54 32.34 -3.75
CA VAL A 214 1.97 32.43 -4.14
C VAL A 214 2.18 33.22 -5.45
N GLY A 215 1.14 33.76 -6.03
CA GLY A 215 1.13 34.43 -7.33
C GLY A 215 0.93 35.94 -7.33
N GLU A 216 1.12 36.66 -6.17
CA GLU A 216 1.13 38.13 -6.09
C GLU A 216 2.53 38.67 -5.75
#